data_e7276a2237314c2f7e3c0281c282a82a
#
_entry.id   e7276a2237314c2f7e3c0281c282a82a
#
_cell.length_a   1.000
_cell.length_b   1.000
_cell.length_c   1.000
_cell.angle_alpha   90.00
_cell.angle_beta   90.00
_cell.angle_gamma   90.00
#
_symmetry.space_group_name_H-M   'P 1'
#
loop_
_entity.id
_entity.type
_entity.pdbx_description
1 polymer ?
#
loop_
_entity_poly.entity_id
_entity_poly.type
_entity_poly.pdbx_seq_one_letter_code
_entity_poly.pdbx_strand_id
1 'polypeptide(L)'
;NLEFVSANPTGPIHLGGTRWAAVGDSLGRVLEAAGAEVTREYYFNDHGGQIDRFSRSLVAAAKGEPTPEDGYGGDYIREIARAVVEKHPDALDGTDAEVQENFRAAGVEMMFAQIKESLHEFGVDFDVFFHENSLFESGAVDKAIQTLKDNGNLYEAEGAWWLRSSDFGDDKDRVVLKSDGNAAYIAGDIAYVADKFDRGHDLAIYMLGADHHGYIARLRAAAQALGYNPEAVEVLIGQMVNLVRDGKPVKMSKRAGTIITLDDLAVSYTHL
;
A
#
# COMPACT_ATOMS: atom_id res chain seq x y z
N ASN A 1 -9.51 -13.49 -3.59
CA ASN A 1 -8.45 -12.66 -3.03
C ASN A 1 -9.07 -11.48 -2.28
N LEU A 2 -8.68 -11.26 -1.04
CA LEU A 2 -9.19 -10.19 -0.18
C LEU A 2 -8.02 -9.30 0.25
N GLU A 3 -7.94 -8.11 -0.33
CA GLU A 3 -6.89 -7.13 -0.02
C GLU A 3 -7.41 -6.07 0.95
N PHE A 4 -6.70 -5.88 2.05
CA PHE A 4 -7.05 -4.87 3.06
C PHE A 4 -5.84 -4.39 3.85
N VAL A 5 -5.99 -3.27 4.56
CA VAL A 5 -4.94 -2.48 5.22
C VAL A 5 -3.99 -1.86 4.21
N SER A 6 -3.10 -2.62 3.58
CA SER A 6 -2.20 -2.22 2.47
C SER A 6 -1.50 -0.87 2.70
N ALA A 7 -0.94 -0.67 3.90
CA ALA A 7 -0.22 0.54 4.27
C ALA A 7 1.28 0.42 3.98
N ASN A 8 1.88 1.48 3.43
CA ASN A 8 3.33 1.51 3.23
C ASN A 8 4.07 1.55 4.57
N PRO A 9 5.23 0.88 4.68
CA PRO A 9 5.99 0.75 5.93
C PRO A 9 6.73 2.03 6.31
N THR A 10 6.00 3.12 6.52
CA THR A 10 6.51 4.43 6.92
C THR A 10 6.07 4.85 8.32
N GLY A 11 5.43 3.95 9.04
CA GLY A 11 4.95 4.15 10.40
C GLY A 11 4.03 3.00 10.83
N PRO A 12 3.72 2.90 12.13
CA PRO A 12 2.83 1.88 12.68
C PRO A 12 1.41 1.99 12.09
N ILE A 13 0.66 0.90 12.17
CA ILE A 13 -0.76 0.89 11.77
C ILE A 13 -1.53 1.88 12.64
N HIS A 14 -2.21 2.81 12.01
CA HIS A 14 -3.04 3.82 12.68
C HIS A 14 -4.54 3.46 12.60
N LEU A 15 -5.38 4.26 13.24
CA LEU A 15 -6.82 4.07 13.38
C LEU A 15 -7.55 3.62 12.08
N GLY A 16 -7.21 4.21 10.94
CA GLY A 16 -7.81 3.83 9.64
C GLY A 16 -7.48 2.40 9.23
N GLY A 17 -6.21 2.02 9.39
CA GLY A 17 -5.73 0.66 9.13
C GLY A 17 -6.31 -0.34 10.13
N THR A 18 -6.44 0.02 11.40
CA THR A 18 -7.05 -0.83 12.44
C THR A 18 -8.48 -1.22 12.08
N ARG A 19 -9.28 -0.27 11.61
CA ARG A 19 -10.64 -0.59 11.15
C ARG A 19 -10.63 -1.58 9.98
N TRP A 20 -9.77 -1.35 8.99
CA TRP A 20 -9.67 -2.25 7.85
C TRP A 20 -9.14 -3.62 8.24
N ALA A 21 -8.22 -3.72 9.19
CA ALA A 21 -7.77 -4.99 9.74
C ALA A 21 -8.94 -5.77 10.35
N ALA A 22 -9.72 -5.13 11.22
CA ALA A 22 -10.87 -5.78 11.85
C ALA A 22 -11.96 -6.18 10.86
N VAL A 23 -12.34 -5.28 9.93
CA VAL A 23 -13.41 -5.55 8.97
C VAL A 23 -12.96 -6.55 7.91
N GLY A 24 -11.72 -6.44 7.41
CA GLY A 24 -11.19 -7.35 6.40
C GLY A 24 -11.06 -8.78 6.91
N ASP A 25 -10.49 -8.97 8.10
CA ASP A 25 -10.40 -10.30 8.68
C ASP A 25 -11.78 -10.90 9.00
N SER A 26 -12.70 -10.09 9.54
CA SER A 26 -14.07 -10.53 9.78
C SER A 26 -14.78 -10.94 8.49
N LEU A 27 -14.60 -10.18 7.40
CA LEU A 27 -15.14 -10.54 6.09
C LEU A 27 -14.53 -11.84 5.58
N GLY A 28 -13.22 -12.01 5.70
CA GLY A 28 -12.54 -13.25 5.33
C GLY A 28 -13.12 -14.46 6.04
N ARG A 29 -13.28 -14.39 7.37
CA ARG A 29 -13.88 -15.47 8.18
C ARG A 29 -15.32 -15.77 7.78
N VAL A 30 -16.13 -14.78 7.46
CA VAL A 30 -17.52 -14.96 6.99
C VAL A 30 -17.54 -15.65 5.64
N LEU A 31 -16.69 -15.26 4.72
CA LEU A 31 -16.57 -15.89 3.39
C LEU A 31 -16.11 -17.35 3.51
N GLU A 32 -15.13 -17.63 4.34
CA GLU A 32 -14.67 -19.01 4.64
C GLU A 32 -15.81 -19.86 5.25
N ALA A 33 -16.55 -19.30 6.20
CA ALA A 33 -17.72 -19.98 6.78
C ALA A 33 -18.83 -20.24 5.76
N ALA A 34 -18.90 -19.42 4.70
CA ALA A 34 -19.81 -19.61 3.56
C ALA A 34 -19.25 -20.60 2.51
N GLY A 35 -18.04 -21.14 2.70
CA GLY A 35 -17.43 -22.14 1.83
C GLY A 35 -16.47 -21.60 0.78
N ALA A 36 -16.09 -20.33 0.84
CA ALA A 36 -15.07 -19.77 -0.05
C ALA A 36 -13.65 -20.12 0.43
N GLU A 37 -12.73 -20.26 -0.51
CA GLU A 37 -11.29 -20.23 -0.24
C GLU A 37 -10.82 -18.77 -0.28
N VAL A 38 -10.34 -18.25 0.86
CA VAL A 38 -9.96 -16.84 1.00
C VAL A 38 -8.45 -16.71 1.13
N THR A 39 -7.85 -15.94 0.23
CA THR A 39 -6.46 -15.47 0.36
C THR A 39 -6.47 -14.04 0.86
N ARG A 40 -5.99 -13.80 2.08
CA ARG A 40 -5.80 -12.48 2.67
C ARG A 40 -4.50 -11.88 2.15
N GLU A 41 -4.57 -10.73 1.52
CA GLU A 41 -3.43 -10.09 0.86
C GLU A 41 -3.20 -8.69 1.39
N TYR A 42 -1.94 -8.39 1.70
CA TYR A 42 -1.43 -7.08 2.07
C TYR A 42 -0.51 -6.58 0.97
N TYR A 43 -0.89 -5.49 0.31
CA TYR A 43 -0.08 -4.84 -0.71
C TYR A 43 0.77 -3.73 -0.09
N PHE A 44 2.03 -3.65 -0.45
CA PHE A 44 2.91 -2.58 0.03
C PHE A 44 3.94 -2.16 -1.01
N ASN A 45 4.41 -0.91 -0.86
CA ASN A 45 5.51 -0.37 -1.63
C ASN A 45 6.64 0.04 -0.66
N ASP A 46 7.86 -0.40 -0.94
CA ASP A 46 9.08 -0.05 -0.19
C ASP A 46 9.95 0.99 -0.92
N HIS A 47 9.42 1.62 -1.95
CA HIS A 47 10.05 2.66 -2.76
C HIS A 47 9.17 3.89 -2.91
N GLY A 48 9.74 4.95 -3.53
CA GLY A 48 9.00 6.17 -3.83
C GLY A 48 9.01 7.20 -2.71
N GLY A 49 8.38 8.35 -2.97
CA GLY A 49 8.56 9.56 -2.17
C GLY A 49 8.16 9.46 -0.69
N GLN A 50 7.26 8.53 -0.31
CA GLN A 50 6.95 8.30 1.11
C GLN A 50 8.09 7.58 1.82
N ILE A 51 8.67 6.58 1.18
CA ILE A 51 9.80 5.81 1.70
C ILE A 51 11.06 6.68 1.75
N ASP A 52 11.29 7.52 0.75
CA ASP A 52 12.40 8.46 0.74
C ASP A 52 12.30 9.47 1.90
N ARG A 53 11.11 9.96 2.20
CA ARG A 53 10.86 10.82 3.37
C ARG A 53 11.09 10.09 4.68
N PHE A 54 10.65 8.84 4.76
CA PHE A 54 10.85 8.00 5.93
C PHE A 54 12.35 7.74 6.18
N SER A 55 13.09 7.32 5.16
CA SER A 55 14.53 7.07 5.29
C SER A 55 15.32 8.32 5.69
N ARG A 56 15.02 9.50 5.08
CA ARG A 56 15.63 10.77 5.50
C ARG A 56 15.33 11.13 6.95
N SER A 57 14.11 10.84 7.42
CA SER A 57 13.73 11.07 8.81
C SER A 57 14.51 10.18 9.77
N LEU A 58 14.75 8.92 9.40
CA LEU A 58 15.58 7.99 10.18
C LEU A 58 17.04 8.46 10.23
N VAL A 59 17.60 8.89 9.10
CA VAL A 59 18.99 9.42 9.05
C VAL A 59 19.12 10.64 9.95
N ALA A 60 18.22 11.60 9.86
CA ALA A 60 18.22 12.80 10.71
C ALA A 60 18.16 12.42 12.20
N ALA A 61 17.27 11.50 12.57
CA ALA A 61 17.14 11.02 13.95
C ALA A 61 18.42 10.33 14.45
N ALA A 62 19.06 9.50 13.62
CA ALA A 62 20.31 8.82 13.95
C ALA A 62 21.47 9.80 14.14
N LYS A 63 21.51 10.89 13.36
CA LYS A 63 22.51 11.98 13.48
C LYS A 63 22.20 12.96 14.62
N GLY A 64 21.02 12.86 15.28
CA GLY A 64 20.58 13.83 16.29
C GLY A 64 20.13 15.17 15.69
N GLU A 65 19.78 15.19 14.42
CA GLU A 65 19.33 16.37 13.68
C GLU A 65 17.81 16.54 13.81
N PRO A 66 17.29 17.77 13.58
CA PRO A 66 15.85 18.00 13.55
C PRO A 66 15.16 17.18 12.45
N THR A 67 13.90 16.80 12.69
CA THR A 67 13.06 16.15 11.67
C THR A 67 12.99 17.03 10.41
N PRO A 68 13.23 16.49 9.20
CA PRO A 68 13.08 17.25 7.95
C PRO A 68 11.69 17.87 7.83
N GLU A 69 11.59 19.02 7.15
CA GLU A 69 10.33 19.79 7.05
C GLU A 69 9.15 18.95 6.50
N ASP A 70 9.41 18.09 5.52
CA ASP A 70 8.44 17.17 4.92
C ASP A 70 8.50 15.74 5.54
N GLY A 71 9.33 15.54 6.57
CA GLY A 71 9.62 14.25 7.18
C GLY A 71 8.56 13.74 8.14
N TYR A 72 8.83 12.56 8.67
CA TYR A 72 8.05 11.93 9.73
C TYR A 72 8.73 12.13 11.09
N GLY A 73 7.94 12.44 12.11
CA GLY A 73 8.42 12.62 13.48
C GLY A 73 7.82 11.59 14.43
N GLY A 74 8.27 11.64 15.68
CA GLY A 74 7.75 10.81 16.77
C GLY A 74 8.76 9.80 17.32
N ASP A 75 8.35 9.11 18.39
CA ASP A 75 9.23 8.18 19.10
C ASP A 75 9.62 6.99 18.22
N TYR A 76 8.71 6.44 17.44
CA TYR A 76 8.96 5.31 16.57
C TYR A 76 10.09 5.57 15.55
N ILE A 77 10.24 6.81 15.05
CA ILE A 77 11.35 7.19 14.16
C ILE A 77 12.67 7.09 14.89
N ARG A 78 12.74 7.59 16.14
CA ARG A 78 13.94 7.52 16.96
C ARG A 78 14.31 6.09 17.36
N GLU A 79 13.29 5.28 17.66
CA GLU A 79 13.47 3.87 18.03
C GLU A 79 14.01 3.06 16.86
N ILE A 80 13.40 3.18 15.67
CA ILE A 80 13.89 2.50 14.46
C ILE A 80 15.28 3.00 14.08
N ALA A 81 15.52 4.31 14.09
CA ALA A 81 16.83 4.85 13.77
C ALA A 81 17.93 4.30 14.69
N ARG A 82 17.65 4.19 16.00
CA ARG A 82 18.54 3.57 16.98
C ARG A 82 18.76 2.10 16.67
N ALA A 83 17.69 1.34 16.42
CA ALA A 83 17.77 -0.08 16.12
C ALA A 83 18.58 -0.36 14.84
N VAL A 84 18.47 0.51 13.83
CA VAL A 84 19.30 0.43 12.60
C VAL A 84 20.77 0.57 12.96
N VAL A 85 21.17 1.59 13.73
CA VAL A 85 22.57 1.80 14.12
C VAL A 85 23.09 0.66 15.01
N GLU A 86 22.26 0.13 15.91
CA GLU A 86 22.64 -1.00 16.76
C GLU A 86 22.88 -2.29 15.97
N LYS A 87 22.03 -2.57 14.97
CA LYS A 87 22.13 -3.76 14.11
C LYS A 87 23.20 -3.61 13.02
N HIS A 88 23.39 -2.39 12.53
CA HIS A 88 24.30 -2.02 11.46
C HIS A 88 25.16 -0.82 11.89
N PRO A 89 26.25 -1.04 12.65
CA PRO A 89 27.08 0.04 13.19
C PRO A 89 27.72 0.94 12.13
N ASP A 90 27.86 0.45 10.91
CA ASP A 90 28.40 1.14 9.72
C ASP A 90 27.31 1.84 8.88
N ALA A 91 26.05 1.83 9.33
CA ALA A 91 24.95 2.40 8.56
C ALA A 91 25.10 3.92 8.27
N LEU A 92 25.88 4.63 9.09
CA LEU A 92 26.17 6.06 8.92
C LEU A 92 27.45 6.33 8.11
N ASP A 93 28.15 5.28 7.67
CA ASP A 93 29.39 5.42 6.91
C ASP A 93 29.08 5.53 5.40
N GLY A 94 29.87 6.35 4.69
CA GLY A 94 29.77 6.51 3.25
C GLY A 94 29.21 7.87 2.81
N THR A 95 28.75 7.93 1.57
CA THR A 95 28.12 9.13 1.00
C THR A 95 26.69 9.28 1.53
N ASP A 96 26.12 10.46 1.44
CA ASP A 96 24.72 10.71 1.86
C ASP A 96 23.73 9.76 1.19
N ALA A 97 23.96 9.40 -0.08
CA ALA A 97 23.13 8.47 -0.81
C ALA A 97 23.24 7.03 -0.26
N GLU A 98 24.44 6.57 0.06
CA GLU A 98 24.68 5.26 0.67
C GLU A 98 24.09 5.18 2.08
N VAL A 99 24.27 6.21 2.88
CA VAL A 99 23.67 6.31 4.23
C VAL A 99 22.14 6.27 4.13
N GLN A 100 21.54 7.06 3.22
CA GLN A 100 20.09 7.05 3.04
C GLN A 100 19.59 5.66 2.60
N GLU A 101 20.29 4.98 1.71
CA GLU A 101 19.94 3.64 1.25
C GLU A 101 20.04 2.60 2.37
N ASN A 102 21.09 2.66 3.20
CA ASN A 102 21.25 1.79 4.36
C ASN A 102 20.07 1.93 5.33
N PHE A 103 19.66 3.17 5.63
CA PHE A 103 18.50 3.44 6.48
C PHE A 103 17.17 3.12 5.81
N ARG A 104 17.06 3.26 4.48
CA ARG A 104 15.90 2.83 3.74
C ARG A 104 15.71 1.32 3.88
N ALA A 105 16.70 0.55 3.51
CA ALA A 105 16.62 -0.91 3.52
C ALA A 105 16.33 -1.47 4.92
N ALA A 106 17.18 -1.14 5.90
CA ALA A 106 17.02 -1.65 7.26
C ALA A 106 15.79 -1.10 7.98
N GLY A 107 15.49 0.19 7.81
CA GLY A 107 14.36 0.85 8.46
C GLY A 107 13.00 0.36 7.94
N VAL A 108 12.88 0.14 6.62
CA VAL A 108 11.67 -0.44 6.01
C VAL A 108 11.46 -1.87 6.48
N GLU A 109 12.52 -2.69 6.50
CA GLU A 109 12.44 -4.06 7.02
C GLU A 109 11.93 -4.08 8.47
N MET A 110 12.52 -3.25 9.33
CA MET A 110 12.14 -3.18 10.75
C MET A 110 10.72 -2.66 10.95
N MET A 111 10.34 -1.61 10.23
CA MET A 111 8.98 -1.05 10.31
C MET A 111 7.94 -2.06 9.83
N PHE A 112 8.25 -2.78 8.75
CA PHE A 112 7.33 -3.78 8.21
C PHE A 112 7.21 -5.00 9.15
N ALA A 113 8.29 -5.38 9.82
CA ALA A 113 8.26 -6.43 10.85
C ALA A 113 7.33 -6.02 12.03
N GLN A 114 7.43 -4.77 12.51
CA GLN A 114 6.50 -4.25 13.53
C GLN A 114 5.05 -4.25 13.06
N ILE A 115 4.78 -3.83 11.82
CA ILE A 115 3.42 -3.86 11.25
C ILE A 115 2.85 -5.27 11.29
N LYS A 116 3.64 -6.27 10.86
CA LYS A 116 3.21 -7.68 10.86
C LYS A 116 2.95 -8.18 12.27
N GLU A 117 3.81 -7.84 13.22
CA GLU A 117 3.66 -8.23 14.62
C GLU A 117 2.40 -7.62 15.25
N SER A 118 2.21 -6.30 15.11
CA SER A 118 1.00 -5.63 15.63
C SER A 118 -0.30 -6.21 15.03
N LEU A 119 -0.31 -6.53 13.74
CA LEU A 119 -1.47 -7.16 13.11
C LEU A 119 -1.70 -8.59 13.64
N HIS A 120 -0.64 -9.38 13.79
CA HIS A 120 -0.70 -10.72 14.36
C HIS A 120 -1.22 -10.72 15.80
N GLU A 121 -0.70 -9.84 16.66
CA GLU A 121 -1.18 -9.68 18.04
C GLU A 121 -2.64 -9.22 18.12
N PHE A 122 -3.08 -8.44 17.12
CA PHE A 122 -4.49 -8.07 16.97
C PHE A 122 -5.37 -9.22 16.46
N GLY A 123 -4.77 -10.36 16.09
CA GLY A 123 -5.46 -11.56 15.59
C GLY A 123 -5.74 -11.51 14.09
N VAL A 124 -5.00 -10.71 13.34
CA VAL A 124 -5.13 -10.55 11.88
C VAL A 124 -3.84 -10.99 11.20
N ASP A 125 -3.92 -12.08 10.46
CA ASP A 125 -2.82 -12.64 9.68
C ASP A 125 -3.11 -12.52 8.17
N PHE A 126 -2.05 -12.42 7.40
CA PHE A 126 -2.11 -12.37 5.94
C PHE A 126 -1.41 -13.57 5.33
N ASP A 127 -2.01 -14.14 4.29
CA ASP A 127 -1.44 -15.24 3.52
C ASP A 127 -0.36 -14.75 2.55
N VAL A 128 -0.54 -13.53 2.02
CA VAL A 128 0.36 -12.92 1.05
C VAL A 128 0.68 -11.48 1.45
N PHE A 129 1.97 -11.18 1.49
CA PHE A 129 2.49 -9.81 1.50
C PHE A 129 3.03 -9.50 0.11
N PHE A 130 2.21 -8.78 -0.66
CA PHE A 130 2.49 -8.49 -2.06
C PHE A 130 3.32 -7.22 -2.21
N HIS A 131 4.47 -7.36 -2.83
CA HIS A 131 5.41 -6.27 -3.04
C HIS A 131 5.22 -5.65 -4.42
N GLU A 132 4.90 -4.35 -4.49
CA GLU A 132 4.63 -3.64 -5.76
C GLU A 132 5.75 -3.81 -6.78
N ASN A 133 7.02 -3.70 -6.35
CA ASN A 133 8.16 -3.78 -7.25
C ASN A 133 8.27 -5.13 -7.97
N SER A 134 7.72 -6.21 -7.38
CA SER A 134 7.72 -7.54 -8.02
C SER A 134 6.99 -7.55 -9.37
N LEU A 135 6.03 -6.66 -9.58
CA LEU A 135 5.32 -6.53 -10.88
C LEU A 135 6.23 -6.02 -11.99
N PHE A 136 7.19 -5.17 -11.63
CA PHE A 136 8.17 -4.62 -12.58
C PHE A 136 9.31 -5.60 -12.79
N GLU A 137 9.87 -6.17 -11.72
CA GLU A 137 10.98 -7.12 -11.78
C GLU A 137 10.63 -8.41 -12.52
N SER A 138 9.42 -8.91 -12.35
CA SER A 138 8.94 -10.12 -13.04
C SER A 138 8.54 -9.90 -14.50
N GLY A 139 8.45 -8.65 -14.96
CA GLY A 139 7.92 -8.29 -16.27
C GLY A 139 6.38 -8.37 -16.37
N ALA A 140 5.67 -8.47 -15.24
CA ALA A 140 4.21 -8.54 -15.24
C ALA A 140 3.57 -7.26 -15.81
N VAL A 141 4.19 -6.09 -15.58
CA VAL A 141 3.75 -4.83 -16.17
C VAL A 141 3.86 -4.86 -17.70
N ASP A 142 4.99 -5.32 -18.25
CA ASP A 142 5.19 -5.41 -19.69
C ASP A 142 4.23 -6.42 -20.33
N LYS A 143 4.01 -7.56 -19.67
CA LYS A 143 3.03 -8.58 -20.08
C LYS A 143 1.60 -8.00 -20.13
N ALA A 144 1.19 -7.27 -19.10
CA ALA A 144 -0.14 -6.65 -19.05
C ALA A 144 -0.32 -5.60 -20.17
N ILE A 145 0.69 -4.76 -20.41
CA ILE A 145 0.69 -3.77 -21.50
C ILE A 145 0.59 -4.49 -22.86
N GLN A 146 1.35 -5.57 -23.06
CA GLN A 146 1.29 -6.33 -24.31
C GLN A 146 -0.08 -6.96 -24.50
N THR A 147 -0.67 -7.53 -23.46
CA THR A 147 -2.04 -8.08 -23.50
C THR A 147 -3.06 -7.03 -23.92
N LEU A 148 -2.97 -5.82 -23.37
CA LEU A 148 -3.85 -4.72 -23.75
C LEU A 148 -3.67 -4.28 -25.23
N LYS A 149 -2.43 -4.33 -25.76
CA LYS A 149 -2.15 -4.07 -27.18
C LYS A 149 -2.76 -5.15 -28.05
N ASP A 150 -2.55 -6.40 -27.72
CA ASP A 150 -3.04 -7.54 -28.48
C ASP A 150 -4.58 -7.59 -28.52
N ASN A 151 -5.23 -7.15 -27.44
CA ASN A 151 -6.67 -7.01 -27.36
C ASN A 151 -7.22 -5.76 -28.11
N GLY A 152 -6.35 -4.89 -28.65
CA GLY A 152 -6.73 -3.67 -29.34
C GLY A 152 -7.26 -2.54 -28.41
N ASN A 153 -7.00 -2.64 -27.12
CA ASN A 153 -7.51 -1.74 -26.10
C ASN A 153 -6.56 -0.56 -25.80
N LEU A 154 -5.39 -0.52 -26.44
CA LEU A 154 -4.48 0.63 -26.41
C LEU A 154 -4.47 1.36 -27.74
N TYR A 155 -4.28 2.68 -27.66
CA TYR A 155 -3.99 3.52 -28.85
C TYR A 155 -2.86 4.48 -28.54
N GLU A 156 -2.18 4.92 -29.58
CA GLU A 156 -1.09 5.91 -29.47
C GLU A 156 -1.64 7.31 -29.74
N ALA A 157 -1.34 8.23 -28.82
CA ALA A 157 -1.62 9.65 -28.97
C ALA A 157 -0.56 10.46 -28.22
N GLU A 158 -0.13 11.58 -28.81
CA GLU A 158 0.85 12.51 -28.22
C GLU A 158 2.17 11.82 -27.79
N GLY A 159 2.56 10.77 -28.53
CA GLY A 159 3.75 9.97 -28.24
C GLY A 159 3.63 9.02 -27.05
N ALA A 160 2.45 8.89 -26.45
CA ALA A 160 2.15 8.01 -25.32
C ALA A 160 1.14 6.93 -25.72
N TRP A 161 1.12 5.84 -24.98
CA TRP A 161 0.11 4.78 -25.14
C TRP A 161 -0.99 4.94 -24.10
N TRP A 162 -2.22 4.98 -24.59
CA TRP A 162 -3.43 5.22 -23.82
C TRP A 162 -4.33 3.99 -23.80
N LEU A 163 -4.84 3.63 -22.63
CA LEU A 163 -5.91 2.65 -22.46
C LEU A 163 -7.25 3.31 -22.76
N ARG A 164 -8.07 2.68 -23.59
CA ARG A 164 -9.47 3.05 -23.86
C ARG A 164 -10.38 2.74 -22.67
N SER A 165 -10.01 3.19 -21.48
CA SER A 165 -10.73 2.84 -20.25
C SER A 165 -12.15 3.44 -20.21
N SER A 166 -12.38 4.53 -20.93
CA SER A 166 -13.74 5.10 -21.09
C SER A 166 -14.70 4.17 -21.81
N ASP A 167 -14.25 3.33 -22.73
CA ASP A 167 -15.07 2.32 -23.40
C ASP A 167 -15.56 1.23 -22.43
N PHE A 168 -14.92 1.10 -21.25
CA PHE A 168 -15.20 0.14 -20.21
C PHE A 168 -15.78 0.78 -18.92
N GLY A 169 -16.22 2.04 -19.00
CA GLY A 169 -16.93 2.71 -17.91
C GLY A 169 -16.09 3.55 -16.96
N ASP A 170 -14.79 3.78 -17.25
CA ASP A 170 -13.99 4.81 -16.57
C ASP A 170 -14.40 6.21 -17.04
N ASP A 171 -14.12 7.26 -16.28
CA ASP A 171 -14.47 8.64 -16.59
C ASP A 171 -13.67 9.22 -17.78
N LYS A 172 -12.51 8.65 -18.09
CA LYS A 172 -11.63 9.04 -19.21
C LYS A 172 -10.60 7.97 -19.51
N ASP A 173 -10.00 8.05 -20.70
CA ASP A 173 -8.87 7.23 -21.09
C ASP A 173 -7.63 7.54 -20.24
N ARG A 174 -6.76 6.54 -20.07
CA ARG A 174 -5.59 6.61 -19.18
C ARG A 174 -4.29 6.34 -19.92
N VAL A 175 -3.29 7.15 -19.64
CA VAL A 175 -1.92 6.88 -20.10
C VAL A 175 -1.37 5.66 -19.36
N VAL A 176 -0.92 4.66 -20.11
CA VAL A 176 -0.30 3.44 -19.60
C VAL A 176 1.22 3.47 -19.79
N LEU A 177 1.68 3.94 -20.95
CA LEU A 177 3.08 4.24 -21.22
C LEU A 177 3.22 5.72 -21.60
N LYS A 178 4.13 6.39 -20.94
CA LYS A 178 4.45 7.79 -21.22
C LYS A 178 5.26 7.92 -22.51
N SER A 179 5.37 9.13 -23.03
CA SER A 179 6.16 9.45 -24.23
C SER A 179 7.67 9.19 -24.09
N ASP A 180 8.17 9.09 -22.85
CA ASP A 180 9.56 8.71 -22.56
C ASP A 180 9.77 7.19 -22.51
N GLY A 181 8.72 6.40 -22.76
CA GLY A 181 8.73 4.93 -22.71
C GLY A 181 8.55 4.32 -21.32
N ASN A 182 8.46 5.16 -20.28
CA ASN A 182 8.25 4.68 -18.92
C ASN A 182 6.77 4.35 -18.64
N ALA A 183 6.53 3.33 -17.83
CA ALA A 183 5.20 2.99 -17.36
C ALA A 183 4.60 4.13 -16.53
N ALA A 184 3.32 4.41 -16.73
CA ALA A 184 2.55 5.29 -15.86
C ALA A 184 2.07 4.52 -14.62
N TYR A 185 1.68 5.24 -13.55
CA TYR A 185 1.24 4.61 -12.29
C TYR A 185 0.15 3.55 -12.47
N ILE A 186 -0.80 3.81 -13.37
CA ILE A 186 -1.88 2.86 -13.65
C ILE A 186 -1.39 1.52 -14.24
N ALA A 187 -0.21 1.47 -14.83
CA ALA A 187 0.33 0.22 -15.40
C ALA A 187 0.60 -0.81 -14.30
N GLY A 188 1.06 -0.38 -13.13
CA GLY A 188 1.18 -1.23 -11.94
C GLY A 188 -0.17 -1.76 -11.48
N ASP A 189 -1.17 -0.90 -11.37
CA ASP A 189 -2.55 -1.28 -10.97
C ASP A 189 -3.14 -2.31 -11.95
N ILE A 190 -2.95 -2.10 -13.26
CA ILE A 190 -3.42 -3.02 -14.32
C ILE A 190 -2.73 -4.38 -14.19
N ALA A 191 -1.41 -4.39 -14.03
CA ALA A 191 -0.63 -5.61 -13.87
C ALA A 191 -1.01 -6.37 -12.59
N TYR A 192 -1.32 -5.64 -11.52
CA TYR A 192 -1.73 -6.25 -10.26
C TYR A 192 -3.13 -6.89 -10.32
N VAL A 193 -4.06 -6.27 -11.05
CA VAL A 193 -5.36 -6.91 -11.35
C VAL A 193 -5.14 -8.22 -12.12
N ALA A 194 -4.28 -8.19 -13.17
CA ALA A 194 -3.95 -9.38 -13.94
C ALA A 194 -3.32 -10.47 -13.07
N ASP A 195 -2.38 -10.10 -12.20
CA ASP A 195 -1.68 -11.03 -11.30
C ASP A 195 -2.66 -11.78 -10.37
N LYS A 196 -3.66 -11.09 -9.80
CA LYS A 196 -4.66 -11.73 -8.95
C LYS A 196 -5.43 -12.82 -9.70
N PHE A 197 -5.90 -12.54 -10.90
CA PHE A 197 -6.63 -13.52 -11.72
C PHE A 197 -5.72 -14.61 -12.29
N ASP A 198 -4.49 -14.28 -12.69
CA ASP A 198 -3.49 -15.26 -13.17
C ASP A 198 -3.09 -16.25 -12.05
N ARG A 199 -3.15 -15.84 -10.78
CA ARG A 199 -2.98 -16.73 -9.61
C ARG A 199 -4.20 -17.63 -9.35
N GLY A 200 -5.28 -17.51 -10.13
CA GLY A 200 -6.45 -18.39 -10.09
C GLY A 200 -7.56 -17.93 -9.14
N HIS A 201 -7.57 -16.66 -8.73
CA HIS A 201 -8.67 -16.10 -7.94
C HIS A 201 -9.88 -15.82 -8.82
N ASP A 202 -11.06 -16.24 -8.36
CA ASP A 202 -12.35 -16.01 -9.06
C ASP A 202 -12.92 -14.61 -8.76
N LEU A 203 -12.54 -14.03 -7.61
CA LEU A 203 -13.01 -12.74 -7.13
C LEU A 203 -11.87 -11.98 -6.45
N ALA A 204 -11.66 -10.74 -6.84
CA ALA A 204 -10.72 -9.82 -6.22
C ALA A 204 -11.49 -8.73 -5.46
N ILE A 205 -11.35 -8.69 -4.14
CA ILE A 205 -11.97 -7.70 -3.26
C ILE A 205 -10.90 -6.75 -2.76
N TYR A 206 -11.05 -5.45 -3.05
CA TYR A 206 -10.17 -4.38 -2.57
C TYR A 206 -10.88 -3.55 -1.51
N MET A 207 -10.25 -3.33 -0.37
CA MET A 207 -10.78 -2.47 0.69
C MET A 207 -9.99 -1.16 0.75
N LEU A 208 -10.58 -0.09 0.24
CA LEU A 208 -9.91 1.20 0.02
C LEU A 208 -10.54 2.32 0.84
N GLY A 209 -9.78 3.40 1.06
CA GLY A 209 -10.30 4.64 1.65
C GLY A 209 -11.22 5.43 0.69
N ALA A 210 -12.02 6.32 1.24
CA ALA A 210 -13.00 7.12 0.47
C ALA A 210 -12.36 8.04 -0.59
N ASP A 211 -11.10 8.39 -0.44
CA ASP A 211 -10.28 9.12 -1.41
C ASP A 211 -10.02 8.33 -2.70
N HIS A 212 -10.22 7.01 -2.67
CA HIS A 212 -10.05 6.12 -3.82
C HIS A 212 -11.36 5.82 -4.58
N HIS A 213 -12.43 6.60 -4.39
CA HIS A 213 -13.74 6.31 -5.02
C HIS A 213 -13.67 6.21 -6.56
N GLY A 214 -12.84 7.01 -7.21
CA GLY A 214 -12.61 6.95 -8.67
C GLY A 214 -11.87 5.68 -9.15
N TYR A 215 -11.28 4.89 -8.24
CA TYR A 215 -10.59 3.66 -8.60
C TYR A 215 -11.53 2.51 -8.97
N ILE A 216 -12.78 2.52 -8.52
CA ILE A 216 -13.74 1.43 -8.77
C ILE A 216 -13.90 1.19 -10.28
N ALA A 217 -14.31 2.23 -11.01
CA ALA A 217 -14.52 2.16 -12.45
C ALA A 217 -13.20 1.83 -13.18
N ARG A 218 -12.09 2.41 -12.73
CA ARG A 218 -10.76 2.21 -13.30
C ARG A 218 -10.27 0.76 -13.18
N LEU A 219 -10.39 0.13 -12.02
CA LEU A 219 -9.98 -1.27 -11.81
C LEU A 219 -10.86 -2.24 -12.60
N ARG A 220 -12.18 -1.99 -12.65
CA ARG A 220 -13.10 -2.77 -13.46
C ARG A 220 -12.84 -2.63 -14.95
N ALA A 221 -12.57 -1.40 -15.42
CA ALA A 221 -12.19 -1.14 -16.80
C ALA A 221 -10.87 -1.85 -17.17
N ALA A 222 -9.88 -1.83 -16.29
CA ALA A 222 -8.62 -2.54 -16.48
C ALA A 222 -8.84 -4.06 -16.60
N ALA A 223 -9.63 -4.65 -15.69
CA ALA A 223 -9.95 -6.08 -15.74
C ALA A 223 -10.64 -6.46 -17.06
N GLN A 224 -11.64 -5.68 -17.48
CA GLN A 224 -12.37 -5.94 -18.72
C GLN A 224 -11.49 -5.77 -19.96
N ALA A 225 -10.65 -4.75 -20.00
CA ALA A 225 -9.71 -4.53 -21.09
C ALA A 225 -8.67 -5.64 -21.23
N LEU A 226 -8.28 -6.27 -20.12
CA LEU A 226 -7.41 -7.44 -20.08
C LEU A 226 -8.12 -8.74 -20.49
N GLY A 227 -9.46 -8.75 -20.54
CA GLY A 227 -10.28 -9.92 -20.87
C GLY A 227 -10.84 -10.68 -19.67
N TYR A 228 -10.69 -10.15 -18.45
CA TYR A 228 -11.32 -10.70 -17.24
C TYR A 228 -12.73 -10.18 -17.05
N ASN A 229 -13.52 -10.87 -16.23
CA ASN A 229 -14.85 -10.43 -15.85
C ASN A 229 -14.78 -9.19 -14.93
N PRO A 230 -15.27 -8.01 -15.33
CA PRO A 230 -15.23 -6.81 -14.49
C PRO A 230 -16.04 -6.95 -13.19
N GLU A 231 -17.09 -7.79 -13.19
CA GLU A 231 -17.90 -8.07 -11.98
C GLU A 231 -17.15 -8.92 -10.94
N ALA A 232 -16.02 -9.54 -11.34
CA ALA A 232 -15.12 -10.23 -10.43
C ALA A 232 -14.16 -9.27 -9.69
N VAL A 233 -14.26 -7.96 -9.95
CA VAL A 233 -13.54 -6.91 -9.20
C VAL A 233 -14.53 -6.16 -8.31
N GLU A 234 -14.41 -6.38 -7.01
CA GLU A 234 -15.17 -5.70 -5.97
C GLU A 234 -14.30 -4.69 -5.25
N VAL A 235 -14.84 -3.48 -5.05
CA VAL A 235 -14.13 -2.44 -4.28
C VAL A 235 -15.03 -1.96 -3.14
N LEU A 236 -14.60 -2.20 -1.91
CA LEU A 236 -15.28 -1.74 -0.71
C LEU A 236 -14.66 -0.43 -0.25
N ILE A 237 -15.44 0.63 -0.24
CA ILE A 237 -15.00 1.97 0.15
C ILE A 237 -15.36 2.25 1.61
N GLY A 238 -14.35 2.57 2.42
CA GLY A 238 -14.53 2.96 3.81
C GLY A 238 -14.33 4.46 4.03
N GLN A 239 -15.26 5.06 4.76
CA GLN A 239 -15.16 6.46 5.16
C GLN A 239 -14.01 6.70 6.15
N MET A 240 -13.57 7.95 6.24
CA MET A 240 -12.57 8.37 7.24
C MET A 240 -13.05 8.03 8.65
N VAL A 241 -12.13 7.51 9.47
CA VAL A 241 -12.39 7.24 10.89
C VAL A 241 -11.87 8.41 11.71
N ASN A 242 -12.71 8.93 12.59
CA ASN A 242 -12.33 9.98 13.53
C ASN A 242 -12.41 9.43 14.95
N LEU A 243 -11.35 9.64 15.73
CA LEU A 243 -11.38 9.40 17.16
C LEU A 243 -11.88 10.65 17.89
N VAL A 244 -12.77 10.46 18.87
CA VAL A 244 -13.31 11.54 19.70
C VAL A 244 -12.93 11.26 21.14
N ARG A 245 -12.36 12.26 21.83
CA ARG A 245 -12.09 12.24 23.28
C ARG A 245 -12.79 13.43 23.90
N ASP A 246 -13.60 13.20 24.94
CA ASP A 246 -14.39 14.22 25.62
C ASP A 246 -15.22 15.09 24.65
N GLY A 247 -15.85 14.47 23.66
CA GLY A 247 -16.68 15.13 22.64
C GLY A 247 -15.90 15.95 21.60
N LYS A 248 -14.57 15.89 21.58
CA LYS A 248 -13.73 16.62 20.63
C LYS A 248 -12.92 15.67 19.74
N PRO A 249 -12.80 15.96 18.43
CA PRO A 249 -11.96 15.16 17.53
C PRO A 249 -10.49 15.21 17.99
N VAL A 250 -9.85 14.04 18.05
CA VAL A 250 -8.41 13.92 18.28
C VAL A 250 -7.69 14.17 16.96
N LYS A 251 -6.85 15.20 16.93
CA LYS A 251 -6.02 15.49 15.74
C LYS A 251 -4.82 14.55 15.72
N MET A 252 -4.64 13.84 14.62
CA MET A 252 -3.47 13.00 14.37
C MET A 252 -2.60 13.62 13.28
N SER A 253 -1.28 13.54 13.46
CA SER A 253 -0.31 14.01 12.49
C SER A 253 0.95 13.15 12.51
N LYS A 254 1.25 12.48 11.40
CA LYS A 254 2.52 11.75 11.23
C LYS A 254 3.75 12.67 11.34
N ARG A 255 3.64 13.92 10.87
CA ARG A 255 4.70 14.92 10.98
C ARG A 255 5.01 15.29 12.43
N ALA A 256 3.97 15.48 13.24
CA ALA A 256 4.10 15.83 14.66
C ALA A 256 4.36 14.60 15.53
N GLY A 257 4.34 13.38 15.00
CA GLY A 257 4.45 12.14 15.76
C GLY A 257 3.26 11.86 16.68
N THR A 258 2.13 12.54 16.46
CA THR A 258 0.90 12.34 17.24
C THR A 258 -0.04 11.44 16.44
N ILE A 259 0.23 10.15 16.48
CA ILE A 259 -0.62 9.12 15.87
C ILE A 259 -1.14 8.20 16.96
N ILE A 260 -2.37 7.74 16.81
CA ILE A 260 -2.94 6.68 17.65
C ILE A 260 -2.82 5.39 16.83
N THR A 261 -2.04 4.48 17.37
CA THR A 261 -1.71 3.21 16.73
C THR A 261 -2.79 2.17 16.97
N LEU A 262 -2.70 1.05 16.25
CA LEU A 262 -3.50 -0.13 16.50
C LEU A 262 -3.28 -0.62 17.94
N ASP A 263 -2.03 -0.66 18.38
CA ASP A 263 -1.63 -1.15 19.71
C ASP A 263 -2.22 -0.28 20.82
N ASP A 264 -2.17 1.07 20.67
CA ASP A 264 -2.81 2.00 21.60
C ASP A 264 -4.31 1.76 21.75
N LEU A 265 -5.00 1.47 20.64
CA LEU A 265 -6.44 1.18 20.63
C LEU A 265 -6.75 -0.17 21.26
N ALA A 266 -5.97 -1.20 20.97
CA ALA A 266 -6.14 -2.54 21.53
C ALA A 266 -5.97 -2.52 23.06
N VAL A 267 -4.93 -1.86 23.57
CA VAL A 267 -4.68 -1.72 25.01
C VAL A 267 -5.78 -0.90 25.70
N SER A 268 -6.23 0.21 25.09
CA SER A 268 -7.28 1.07 25.66
C SER A 268 -8.61 0.31 25.84
N TYR A 269 -8.94 -0.61 24.92
CA TYR A 269 -10.17 -1.41 24.99
C TYR A 269 -10.11 -2.48 26.07
N THR A 270 -8.94 -3.03 26.38
CA THR A 270 -8.78 -4.07 27.40
C THR A 270 -8.84 -3.54 28.85
N HIS A 271 -8.81 -2.22 29.03
CA HIS A 271 -8.88 -1.56 30.35
C HIS A 271 -10.23 -0.88 30.63
N LEU A 272 -11.24 -1.08 29.77
CA LEU A 272 -12.63 -0.68 29.98
C LEU A 272 -13.44 -1.87 30.53
#